data_2702c2e974af711f0a3ea2759be2067b
#
_entry.id   2702c2e974af711f0a3ea2759be2067b
#
_cell.length_a   1.000
_cell.length_b   1.000
_cell.length_c   1.000
_cell.angle_alpha   90.00
_cell.angle_beta   90.00
_cell.angle_gamma   90.00
#
_symmetry.space_group_name_H-M   'P 1'
#
loop_
_entity.id
_entity.type
_entity.pdbx_description
1 polymer ?
#
loop_
_entity_poly.entity_id
_entity_poly.type
_entity_poly.pdbx_seq_one_letter_code
_entity_poly.pdbx_strand_id
1 'polypeptide(L)'
;IHNPDEVMKRLVAEGYEEVICQPTHIINGLEYDKMMNMLLAYKDQIPTIKVGTPLLTEEEDYKEACEIVMQELEKPLAKDEAFVFMGHGTEHFANSAYSQFENMLRDLGHESTYVGTVEGFPSLDYVIRRLKIREIKKVYVMPLMIVAGDHARNDLAGAEADSWDSILKADGFETEVIMKGLGEIDAIAEMFVKHLKKAESL
;
A
#
# COMPACT_ATOMS: atom_id res chain seq x y z
N ILE A 1 -6.03 9.01 19.18
CA ILE A 1 -5.00 7.99 18.90
C ILE A 1 -3.69 8.57 19.42
N HIS A 2 -2.96 7.82 20.24
CA HIS A 2 -1.63 8.23 20.71
C HIS A 2 -0.63 8.08 19.58
N ASN A 3 0.33 9.01 19.51
CA ASN A 3 1.43 8.83 18.58
C ASN A 3 2.42 7.76 19.13
N PRO A 4 3.24 7.13 18.27
CA PRO A 4 4.14 6.06 18.71
C PRO A 4 5.10 6.46 19.82
N ASP A 5 5.61 7.69 19.83
CA ASP A 5 6.52 8.23 20.86
C ASP A 5 5.82 8.30 22.25
N GLU A 6 4.55 8.75 22.29
CA GLU A 6 3.76 8.75 23.54
C GLU A 6 3.54 7.34 24.08
N VAL A 7 3.31 6.36 23.17
CA VAL A 7 3.18 4.95 23.55
C VAL A 7 4.48 4.43 24.13
N MET A 8 5.61 4.68 23.50
CA MET A 8 6.92 4.23 24.00
C MET A 8 7.26 4.83 25.35
N LYS A 9 7.02 6.14 25.56
CA LYS A 9 7.19 6.80 26.89
C LYS A 9 6.37 6.12 27.98
N ARG A 10 5.14 5.74 27.66
CA ARG A 10 4.29 5.02 28.61
C ARG A 10 4.81 3.63 28.92
N LEU A 11 5.25 2.87 27.90
CA LEU A 11 5.81 1.53 28.08
C LEU A 11 7.08 1.56 28.94
N VAL A 12 7.95 2.55 28.78
CA VAL A 12 9.11 2.78 29.65
C VAL A 12 8.66 3.05 31.09
N ALA A 13 7.69 3.95 31.29
CA ALA A 13 7.20 4.31 32.63
C ALA A 13 6.51 3.13 33.35
N GLU A 14 5.88 2.23 32.60
CA GLU A 14 5.24 1.01 33.09
C GLU A 14 6.23 -0.14 33.31
N GLY A 15 7.51 0.01 32.90
CA GLY A 15 8.59 -0.95 33.16
C GLY A 15 8.58 -2.18 32.22
N TYR A 16 8.09 -2.05 31.00
CA TYR A 16 8.15 -3.14 30.03
C TYR A 16 9.60 -3.44 29.63
N GLU A 17 9.98 -4.71 29.66
CA GLU A 17 11.33 -5.19 29.31
C GLU A 17 11.40 -5.66 27.84
N GLU A 18 10.27 -6.03 27.24
CA GLU A 18 10.18 -6.42 25.83
C GLU A 18 9.00 -5.72 25.17
N VAL A 19 9.26 -5.14 24.00
CA VAL A 19 8.25 -4.49 23.14
C VAL A 19 8.42 -5.01 21.71
N ILE A 20 7.31 -5.40 21.09
CA ILE A 20 7.29 -5.78 19.68
C ILE A 20 6.45 -4.75 18.92
N CYS A 21 7.06 -4.07 17.96
CA CYS A 21 6.40 -3.10 17.09
C CYS A 21 6.13 -3.74 15.73
N GLN A 22 4.86 -3.77 15.29
CA GLN A 22 4.51 -4.14 13.94
C GLN A 22 4.02 -2.89 13.19
N PRO A 23 4.77 -2.36 12.21
CA PRO A 23 4.29 -1.29 11.36
C PRO A 23 3.21 -1.83 10.42
N THR A 24 2.17 -1.04 10.21
CA THR A 24 1.15 -1.32 9.18
C THR A 24 1.41 -0.51 7.91
N HIS A 25 2.65 -0.14 7.65
CA HIS A 25 3.06 0.50 6.41
C HIS A 25 3.03 -0.51 5.25
N ILE A 26 2.76 -0.04 4.04
CA ILE A 26 2.82 -0.89 2.85
C ILE A 26 4.27 -1.09 2.39
N ILE A 27 5.07 -0.03 2.41
CA ILE A 27 6.44 0.00 1.91
C ILE A 27 7.42 0.46 2.99
N ASN A 28 8.71 0.15 2.80
CA ASN A 28 9.83 0.62 3.64
C ASN A 28 10.18 2.08 3.30
N GLY A 29 9.18 2.98 3.41
CA GLY A 29 9.30 4.38 3.01
C GLY A 29 9.68 5.32 4.14
N LEU A 30 9.57 6.63 3.88
CA LEU A 30 9.96 7.70 4.81
C LEU A 30 9.28 7.57 6.18
N GLU A 31 8.00 7.18 6.24
CA GLU A 31 7.27 7.06 7.50
C GLU A 31 7.76 5.84 8.32
N TYR A 32 8.17 4.77 7.65
CA TYR A 32 8.84 3.64 8.29
C TYR A 32 10.18 4.05 8.87
N ASP A 33 11.01 4.79 8.12
CA ASP A 33 12.29 5.30 8.60
C ASP A 33 12.13 6.23 9.82
N LYS A 34 11.14 7.11 9.81
CA LYS A 34 10.80 7.98 10.96
C LYS A 34 10.45 7.15 12.19
N MET A 35 9.63 6.10 12.02
CA MET A 35 9.28 5.19 13.10
C MET A 35 10.52 4.47 13.64
N MET A 36 11.38 3.92 12.75
CA MET A 36 12.62 3.24 13.15
C MET A 36 13.53 4.16 13.94
N ASN A 37 13.75 5.39 13.47
CA ASN A 37 14.57 6.38 14.17
C ASN A 37 14.00 6.74 15.54
N MET A 38 12.67 6.83 15.67
CA MET A 38 12.00 7.07 16.93
C MET A 38 12.21 5.88 17.89
N LEU A 39 12.05 4.64 17.43
CA LEU A 39 12.25 3.44 18.26
C LEU A 39 13.69 3.31 18.77
N LEU A 40 14.69 3.65 17.91
CA LEU A 40 16.10 3.65 18.29
C LEU A 40 16.41 4.55 19.48
N ALA A 41 15.66 5.64 19.69
CA ALA A 41 15.82 6.52 20.83
C ALA A 41 15.46 5.86 22.18
N TYR A 42 14.78 4.72 22.16
CA TYR A 42 14.36 3.97 23.35
C TYR A 42 15.21 2.74 23.62
N LYS A 43 16.21 2.44 22.80
CA LYS A 43 17.04 1.23 22.88
C LYS A 43 17.74 1.05 24.24
N ASP A 44 18.12 2.15 24.88
CA ASP A 44 18.76 2.13 26.19
C ASP A 44 17.76 2.11 27.37
N GLN A 45 16.46 2.26 27.10
CA GLN A 45 15.41 2.36 28.10
C GLN A 45 14.54 1.09 28.17
N ILE A 46 14.45 0.34 27.07
CA ILE A 46 13.74 -0.95 26.96
C ILE A 46 14.77 -2.00 26.53
N PRO A 47 14.99 -3.04 27.34
CA PRO A 47 16.02 -4.08 27.09
C PRO A 47 15.88 -4.77 25.74
N THR A 48 14.65 -5.01 25.29
CA THR A 48 14.38 -5.68 24.03
C THR A 48 13.29 -4.95 23.24
N ILE A 49 13.65 -4.40 22.10
CA ILE A 49 12.70 -3.86 21.12
C ILE A 49 12.84 -4.68 19.83
N LYS A 50 11.76 -5.34 19.43
CA LYS A 50 11.68 -6.06 18.16
C LYS A 50 10.78 -5.32 17.19
N VAL A 51 11.10 -5.36 15.91
CA VAL A 51 10.34 -4.67 14.87
C VAL A 51 10.06 -5.62 13.72
N GLY A 52 8.78 -5.75 13.38
CA GLY A 52 8.36 -6.41 12.15
C GLY A 52 8.54 -5.52 10.93
N THR A 53 8.47 -6.12 9.77
CA THR A 53 8.63 -5.41 8.49
C THR A 53 7.31 -4.86 7.95
N PRO A 54 7.32 -3.82 7.08
CA PRO A 54 6.18 -3.41 6.28
C PRO A 54 5.64 -4.53 5.37
N LEU A 55 4.44 -4.33 4.80
CA LEU A 55 3.75 -5.35 4.00
C LEU A 55 4.58 -5.86 2.82
N LEU A 56 5.22 -4.96 2.08
CA LEU A 56 6.01 -5.25 0.88
C LEU A 56 7.49 -5.06 1.18
N THR A 57 8.14 -6.09 1.70
CA THR A 57 9.57 -6.08 2.06
C THR A 57 10.36 -7.10 1.26
N GLU A 58 9.96 -8.36 1.29
CA GLU A 58 10.62 -9.46 0.58
C GLU A 58 9.86 -9.82 -0.70
N GLU A 59 10.49 -10.56 -1.62
CA GLU A 59 9.87 -10.97 -2.89
C GLU A 59 8.60 -11.78 -2.65
N GLU A 60 8.62 -12.67 -1.68
CA GLU A 60 7.47 -13.50 -1.28
C GLU A 60 6.29 -12.65 -0.81
N ASP A 61 6.54 -11.53 -0.14
CA ASP A 61 5.49 -10.61 0.30
C ASP A 61 4.75 -9.99 -0.90
N TYR A 62 5.50 -9.58 -1.94
CA TYR A 62 4.89 -9.06 -3.17
C TYR A 62 4.02 -10.10 -3.84
N LYS A 63 4.52 -11.34 -3.94
CA LYS A 63 3.76 -12.43 -4.55
C LYS A 63 2.50 -12.72 -3.76
N GLU A 64 2.61 -12.94 -2.45
CA GLU A 64 1.47 -13.23 -1.57
C GLU A 64 0.43 -12.10 -1.60
N ALA A 65 0.87 -10.84 -1.49
CA ALA A 65 -0.03 -9.69 -1.53
C ALA A 65 -0.75 -9.55 -2.88
N CYS A 66 -0.06 -9.78 -4.01
CA CYS A 66 -0.66 -9.78 -5.34
C CYS A 66 -1.73 -10.87 -5.48
N GLU A 67 -1.42 -12.10 -5.07
CA GLU A 67 -2.36 -13.22 -5.11
C GLU A 67 -3.61 -12.94 -4.26
N ILE A 68 -3.44 -12.44 -3.03
CA ILE A 68 -4.54 -12.07 -2.13
C ILE A 68 -5.43 -10.99 -2.76
N VAL A 69 -4.83 -9.90 -3.26
CA VAL A 69 -5.59 -8.79 -3.81
C VAL A 69 -6.36 -9.21 -5.06
N MET A 70 -5.75 -10.00 -5.94
CA MET A 70 -6.42 -10.48 -7.15
C MET A 70 -7.51 -11.51 -6.83
N GLN A 71 -7.32 -12.36 -5.82
CA GLN A 71 -8.35 -13.27 -5.34
C GLN A 71 -9.53 -12.49 -4.73
N GLU A 72 -9.26 -11.44 -3.97
CA GLU A 72 -10.31 -10.59 -3.37
C GLU A 72 -11.17 -9.89 -4.43
N LEU A 73 -10.58 -9.50 -5.55
CA LEU A 73 -11.30 -8.85 -6.64
C LEU A 73 -12.20 -9.83 -7.41
N GLU A 74 -11.93 -11.13 -7.39
CA GLU A 74 -12.72 -12.27 -7.94
C GLU A 74 -13.37 -12.00 -9.32
N LYS A 75 -12.82 -11.04 -10.10
CA LYS A 75 -13.45 -10.60 -11.33
C LYS A 75 -12.58 -10.92 -12.54
N PRO A 76 -13.04 -11.79 -13.44
CA PRO A 76 -12.40 -11.91 -14.74
C PRO A 76 -12.61 -10.60 -15.54
N LEU A 77 -11.52 -10.01 -16.00
CA LEU A 77 -11.56 -8.82 -16.86
C LEU A 77 -11.87 -9.22 -18.30
N ALA A 78 -12.73 -8.44 -18.96
CA ALA A 78 -12.85 -8.47 -20.40
C ALA A 78 -11.59 -7.92 -21.07
N LYS A 79 -11.44 -8.13 -22.38
CA LYS A 79 -10.22 -7.73 -23.11
C LYS A 79 -9.94 -6.21 -23.07
N ASP A 80 -11.00 -5.41 -22.96
CA ASP A 80 -10.98 -3.95 -22.91
C ASP A 80 -11.20 -3.39 -21.49
N GLU A 81 -11.03 -4.23 -20.47
CA GLU A 81 -11.10 -3.84 -19.07
C GLU A 81 -9.74 -3.94 -18.39
N ALA A 82 -9.52 -3.14 -17.36
CA ALA A 82 -8.30 -3.14 -16.56
C ALA A 82 -8.56 -2.83 -15.09
N PHE A 83 -7.70 -3.36 -14.20
CA PHE A 83 -7.55 -2.85 -12.84
C PHE A 83 -6.47 -1.78 -12.79
N VAL A 84 -6.72 -0.72 -12.01
CA VAL A 84 -5.74 0.31 -11.67
C VAL A 84 -5.68 0.44 -10.15
N PHE A 85 -4.51 0.19 -9.59
CA PHE A 85 -4.24 0.39 -8.17
C PHE A 85 -3.65 1.77 -7.94
N MET A 86 -4.23 2.51 -7.00
CA MET A 86 -3.76 3.84 -6.59
C MET A 86 -2.95 3.73 -5.30
N GLY A 87 -1.63 3.81 -5.40
CA GLY A 87 -0.75 3.97 -4.26
C GLY A 87 -0.62 5.44 -3.83
N HIS A 88 -0.26 5.68 -2.57
CA HIS A 88 0.04 7.03 -2.10
C HIS A 88 1.24 7.62 -2.86
N GLY A 89 2.28 6.84 -3.00
CA GLY A 89 3.56 7.31 -3.54
C GLY A 89 4.41 8.02 -2.49
N THR A 90 5.64 8.33 -2.85
CA THR A 90 6.60 9.04 -2.00
C THR A 90 7.80 9.50 -2.83
N GLU A 91 8.49 10.54 -2.39
CA GLU A 91 9.80 10.94 -2.93
C GLU A 91 10.94 10.00 -2.48
N HIS A 92 10.69 9.12 -1.50
CA HIS A 92 11.66 8.16 -1.02
C HIS A 92 11.94 7.08 -2.09
N PHE A 93 13.16 6.54 -2.14
CA PHE A 93 13.55 5.49 -3.11
C PHE A 93 12.68 4.23 -3.03
N ALA A 94 12.09 3.94 -1.88
CA ALA A 94 11.12 2.83 -1.71
C ALA A 94 9.86 2.98 -2.58
N ASN A 95 9.65 4.12 -3.24
CA ASN A 95 8.58 4.30 -4.23
C ASN A 95 8.66 3.28 -5.37
N SER A 96 9.84 2.71 -5.63
CA SER A 96 10.03 1.60 -6.58
C SER A 96 9.17 0.36 -6.27
N ALA A 97 8.76 0.18 -5.02
CA ALA A 97 7.88 -0.92 -4.59
C ALA A 97 6.56 -0.97 -5.39
N TYR A 98 6.02 0.18 -5.78
CA TYR A 98 4.80 0.23 -6.59
C TYR A 98 5.01 -0.36 -8.00
N SER A 99 6.15 -0.07 -8.61
CA SER A 99 6.52 -0.67 -9.91
C SER A 99 6.82 -2.16 -9.77
N GLN A 100 7.43 -2.58 -8.67
CA GLN A 100 7.69 -4.00 -8.39
C GLN A 100 6.36 -4.76 -8.20
N PHE A 101 5.40 -4.19 -7.48
CA PHE A 101 4.08 -4.77 -7.30
C PHE A 101 3.37 -4.98 -8.65
N GLU A 102 3.39 -3.99 -9.54
CA GLU A 102 2.82 -4.13 -10.88
C GLU A 102 3.53 -5.22 -11.70
N ASN A 103 4.85 -5.30 -11.63
CA ASN A 103 5.60 -6.33 -12.35
C ASN A 103 5.30 -7.73 -11.80
N MET A 104 5.14 -7.88 -10.49
CA MET A 104 4.73 -9.15 -9.87
C MET A 104 3.33 -9.57 -10.33
N LEU A 105 2.36 -8.63 -10.38
CA LEU A 105 1.03 -8.92 -10.93
C LEU A 105 1.10 -9.45 -12.36
N ARG A 106 1.98 -8.90 -13.19
CA ARG A 106 2.17 -9.37 -14.58
C ARG A 106 2.81 -10.74 -14.65
N ASP A 107 3.80 -11.01 -13.82
CA ASP A 107 4.46 -12.32 -13.72
C ASP A 107 3.45 -13.41 -13.33
N LEU A 108 2.50 -13.07 -12.48
CA LEU A 108 1.38 -13.92 -12.09
C LEU A 108 0.26 -14.02 -13.16
N GLY A 109 0.43 -13.41 -14.33
CA GLY A 109 -0.51 -13.49 -15.46
C GLY A 109 -1.60 -12.41 -15.48
N HIS A 110 -1.55 -11.42 -14.59
CA HIS A 110 -2.52 -10.31 -14.54
C HIS A 110 -2.09 -9.13 -15.43
N GLU A 111 -2.00 -9.36 -16.73
CA GLU A 111 -1.49 -8.43 -17.74
C GLU A 111 -2.26 -7.09 -17.84
N SER A 112 -3.54 -7.07 -17.47
CA SER A 112 -4.41 -5.89 -17.52
C SER A 112 -4.50 -5.19 -16.17
N THR A 113 -3.43 -5.27 -15.36
CA THR A 113 -3.32 -4.55 -14.09
C THR A 113 -2.24 -3.48 -14.15
N TYR A 114 -2.51 -2.35 -13.55
CA TYR A 114 -1.63 -1.18 -13.53
C TYR A 114 -1.56 -0.62 -12.12
N VAL A 115 -0.41 -0.04 -11.78
CA VAL A 115 -0.23 0.69 -10.53
C VAL A 115 0.20 2.12 -10.86
N GLY A 116 -0.47 3.08 -10.25
CA GLY A 116 -0.06 4.47 -10.27
C GLY A 116 0.01 5.02 -8.85
N THR A 117 0.64 6.17 -8.68
CA THR A 117 0.78 6.84 -7.39
C THR A 117 0.27 8.27 -7.46
N VAL A 118 -0.26 8.77 -6.34
CA VAL A 118 -0.66 10.18 -6.19
C VAL A 118 0.60 11.04 -6.19
N GLU A 119 1.61 10.64 -5.41
CA GLU A 119 2.89 11.31 -5.33
C GLU A 119 4.00 10.45 -5.95
N GLY A 120 4.75 11.00 -6.90
CA GLY A 120 5.88 10.33 -7.52
C GLY A 120 5.56 9.59 -8.84
N PHE A 121 6.26 8.49 -9.10
CA PHE A 121 6.15 7.69 -10.33
C PHE A 121 5.94 6.20 -9.96
N PRO A 122 5.05 5.48 -10.67
CA PRO A 122 4.26 5.84 -11.86
C PRO A 122 3.12 6.83 -11.56
N SER A 123 2.99 7.89 -12.35
CA SER A 123 1.88 8.85 -12.22
C SER A 123 0.61 8.33 -12.92
N LEU A 124 -0.55 8.92 -12.59
CA LEU A 124 -1.81 8.63 -13.28
C LEU A 124 -1.70 8.88 -14.79
N ASP A 125 -1.06 9.97 -15.22
CA ASP A 125 -0.84 10.27 -16.66
C ASP A 125 -0.05 9.17 -17.36
N TYR A 126 0.91 8.56 -16.68
CA TYR A 126 1.66 7.43 -17.22
C TYR A 126 0.75 6.22 -17.39
N VAL A 127 -0.08 5.93 -16.41
CA VAL A 127 -1.07 4.83 -16.47
C VAL A 127 -2.05 5.06 -17.60
N ILE A 128 -2.63 6.25 -17.71
CA ILE A 128 -3.59 6.63 -18.77
C ILE A 128 -3.02 6.39 -20.17
N ARG A 129 -1.77 6.82 -20.43
CA ARG A 129 -1.13 6.55 -21.74
C ARG A 129 -1.06 5.05 -22.05
N ARG A 130 -0.78 4.23 -21.07
CA ARG A 130 -0.69 2.76 -21.24
C ARG A 130 -2.05 2.12 -21.46
N LEU A 131 -3.08 2.57 -20.74
CA LEU A 131 -4.47 2.15 -20.94
C LEU A 131 -4.94 2.45 -22.36
N LYS A 132 -4.64 3.65 -22.88
CA LYS A 132 -4.98 4.07 -24.27
C LYS A 132 -4.26 3.21 -25.31
N ILE A 133 -2.97 2.90 -25.11
CA ILE A 133 -2.21 2.02 -26.02
C ILE A 133 -2.82 0.61 -26.07
N ARG A 134 -3.39 0.13 -24.96
CA ARG A 134 -4.03 -1.20 -24.88
C ARG A 134 -5.51 -1.16 -25.23
N GLU A 135 -6.04 -0.02 -25.70
CA GLU A 135 -7.44 0.20 -26.10
C GLU A 135 -8.45 -0.14 -24.99
N ILE A 136 -8.06 0.05 -23.72
CA ILE A 136 -8.93 -0.15 -22.57
C ILE A 136 -10.09 0.84 -22.62
N LYS A 137 -11.28 0.36 -22.25
CA LYS A 137 -12.53 1.15 -22.20
C LYS A 137 -13.02 1.34 -20.78
N LYS A 138 -12.89 0.31 -19.95
CA LYS A 138 -13.36 0.33 -18.57
C LYS A 138 -12.23 0.05 -17.59
N VAL A 139 -12.21 0.83 -16.51
CA VAL A 139 -11.19 0.77 -15.47
C VAL A 139 -11.84 0.57 -14.10
N TYR A 140 -11.39 -0.47 -13.40
CA TYR A 140 -11.70 -0.67 -11.98
C TYR A 140 -10.56 -0.07 -11.18
N VAL A 141 -10.86 0.89 -10.30
CA VAL A 141 -9.84 1.62 -9.54
C VAL A 141 -9.98 1.30 -8.06
N MET A 142 -8.86 0.88 -7.43
CA MET A 142 -8.82 0.51 -6.02
C MET A 142 -7.62 1.15 -5.33
N PRO A 143 -7.74 1.65 -4.08
CA PRO A 143 -6.59 2.15 -3.35
C PRO A 143 -5.65 1.00 -2.94
N LEU A 144 -4.37 1.12 -3.24
CA LEU A 144 -3.29 0.29 -2.71
C LEU A 144 -2.79 0.93 -1.41
N MET A 145 -3.69 1.00 -0.42
CA MET A 145 -3.49 1.63 0.88
C MET A 145 -4.13 0.76 1.95
N ILE A 146 -3.60 0.79 3.18
CA ILE A 146 -4.16 0.01 4.29
C ILE A 146 -5.59 0.45 4.61
N VAL A 147 -5.83 1.76 4.59
CA VAL A 147 -7.15 2.35 4.87
C VAL A 147 -7.61 3.14 3.66
N ALA A 148 -8.83 2.88 3.18
CA ALA A 148 -9.52 3.73 2.22
C ALA A 148 -10.08 4.98 2.96
N GLY A 149 -9.16 5.79 3.49
CA GLY A 149 -9.45 6.99 4.29
C GLY A 149 -9.72 8.24 3.46
N ASP A 150 -9.55 9.42 4.07
CA ASP A 150 -9.87 10.70 3.43
C ASP A 150 -9.04 10.95 2.16
N HIS A 151 -7.77 10.57 2.11
CA HIS A 151 -6.96 10.64 0.90
C HIS A 151 -7.55 9.78 -0.22
N ALA A 152 -7.82 8.50 0.04
CA ALA A 152 -8.43 7.63 -0.96
C ALA A 152 -9.81 8.15 -1.42
N ARG A 153 -10.61 8.69 -0.51
CA ARG A 153 -11.93 9.24 -0.85
C ARG A 153 -11.83 10.49 -1.70
N ASN A 154 -10.93 11.41 -1.36
CA ASN A 154 -10.76 12.67 -2.08
C ASN A 154 -9.97 12.47 -3.39
N ASP A 155 -8.82 11.83 -3.31
CA ASP A 155 -7.91 11.70 -4.45
C ASP A 155 -8.40 10.67 -5.46
N LEU A 156 -9.11 9.61 -5.02
CA LEU A 156 -9.61 8.57 -5.89
C LEU A 156 -11.03 8.86 -6.40
N ALA A 157 -11.99 9.14 -5.50
CA ALA A 157 -13.42 9.18 -5.79
C ALA A 157 -14.06 10.54 -5.48
N GLY A 158 -13.26 11.57 -5.19
CA GLY A 158 -13.77 12.93 -4.93
C GLY A 158 -14.54 13.49 -6.14
N ALA A 159 -15.47 14.41 -5.87
CA ALA A 159 -16.21 15.10 -6.91
C ALA A 159 -15.38 16.19 -7.64
N GLU A 160 -14.20 16.49 -7.11
CA GLU A 160 -13.30 17.50 -7.69
C GLU A 160 -12.69 17.00 -9.01
N ALA A 161 -12.31 17.95 -9.86
CA ALA A 161 -11.80 17.62 -11.20
C ALA A 161 -10.43 16.92 -11.19
N ASP A 162 -9.71 16.98 -10.07
CA ASP A 162 -8.38 16.39 -9.87
C ASP A 162 -8.42 14.99 -9.25
N SER A 163 -9.60 14.47 -8.90
CA SER A 163 -9.73 13.07 -8.49
C SER A 163 -9.44 12.12 -9.65
N TRP A 164 -8.88 10.94 -9.35
CA TRP A 164 -8.56 9.94 -10.36
C TRP A 164 -9.79 9.50 -11.17
N ASP A 165 -10.91 9.31 -10.51
CA ASP A 165 -12.18 8.98 -11.15
C ASP A 165 -12.62 10.05 -12.17
N SER A 166 -12.53 11.33 -11.77
CA SER A 166 -12.88 12.46 -12.64
C SER A 166 -11.92 12.58 -13.83
N ILE A 167 -10.61 12.45 -13.61
CA ILE A 167 -9.59 12.49 -14.66
C ILE A 167 -9.78 11.33 -15.64
N LEU A 168 -9.96 10.10 -15.16
CA LEU A 168 -10.17 8.93 -16.02
C LEU A 168 -11.44 9.07 -16.87
N LYS A 169 -12.54 9.55 -16.30
CA LYS A 169 -13.79 9.83 -17.04
C LYS A 169 -13.60 10.92 -18.09
N ALA A 170 -12.89 12.00 -17.75
CA ALA A 170 -12.57 13.07 -18.70
C ALA A 170 -11.70 12.57 -19.87
N ASP A 171 -10.85 11.57 -19.63
CA ASP A 171 -10.02 10.90 -20.64
C ASP A 171 -10.76 9.83 -21.45
N GLY A 172 -12.06 9.62 -21.17
CA GLY A 172 -12.98 8.78 -21.95
C GLY A 172 -13.10 7.34 -21.46
N PHE A 173 -12.64 7.02 -20.25
CA PHE A 173 -12.82 5.69 -19.65
C PHE A 173 -14.16 5.60 -18.90
N GLU A 174 -14.81 4.45 -18.95
CA GLU A 174 -15.78 4.06 -17.93
C GLU A 174 -15.02 3.64 -16.68
N THR A 175 -15.45 4.13 -15.52
CA THR A 175 -14.77 3.83 -14.25
C THR A 175 -15.70 3.18 -13.24
N GLU A 176 -15.16 2.28 -12.45
CA GLU A 176 -15.80 1.69 -11.28
C GLU A 176 -14.82 1.75 -10.11
N VAL A 177 -15.17 2.51 -9.07
CA VAL A 177 -14.31 2.68 -7.90
C VAL A 177 -14.63 1.62 -6.85
N ILE A 178 -13.61 0.84 -6.46
CA ILE A 178 -13.66 -0.14 -5.39
C ILE A 178 -13.05 0.50 -4.15
N MET A 179 -13.91 1.07 -3.29
CA MET A 179 -13.47 1.79 -2.10
C MET A 179 -13.23 0.81 -0.94
N LYS A 180 -12.18 0.00 -1.06
CA LYS A 180 -11.76 -0.99 -0.06
C LYS A 180 -10.27 -0.83 0.22
N GLY A 181 -9.92 -0.64 1.51
CA GLY A 181 -8.53 -0.63 1.95
C GLY A 181 -7.98 -2.05 2.09
N LEU A 182 -6.67 -2.22 1.92
CA LEU A 182 -6.01 -3.53 2.09
C LEU A 182 -6.19 -4.10 3.50
N GLY A 183 -6.30 -3.24 4.52
CA GLY A 183 -6.54 -3.65 5.90
C GLY A 183 -7.92 -4.23 6.17
N GLU A 184 -8.85 -4.14 5.20
CA GLU A 184 -10.17 -4.77 5.24
C GLU A 184 -10.15 -6.22 4.70
N ILE A 185 -8.99 -6.69 4.22
CA ILE A 185 -8.77 -8.03 3.70
C ILE A 185 -8.08 -8.87 4.78
N ASP A 186 -8.77 -9.85 5.34
CA ASP A 186 -8.26 -10.67 6.45
C ASP A 186 -6.91 -11.31 6.15
N ALA A 187 -6.71 -11.79 4.93
CA ALA A 187 -5.45 -12.41 4.52
C ALA A 187 -4.27 -11.40 4.51
N ILE A 188 -4.50 -10.13 4.22
CA ILE A 188 -3.48 -9.06 4.37
C ILE A 188 -3.16 -8.82 5.85
N ALA A 189 -4.16 -8.83 6.73
CA ALA A 189 -3.93 -8.74 8.17
C ALA A 189 -3.10 -9.93 8.69
N GLU A 190 -3.32 -11.13 8.16
CA GLU A 190 -2.52 -12.32 8.47
C GLU A 190 -1.04 -12.18 8.03
N MET A 191 -0.76 -11.50 6.91
CA MET A 191 0.61 -11.20 6.51
C MET A 191 1.33 -10.35 7.57
N PHE A 192 0.69 -9.29 8.09
CA PHE A 192 1.28 -8.51 9.20
C PHE A 192 1.50 -9.35 10.46
N VAL A 193 0.63 -10.31 10.76
CA VAL A 193 0.84 -11.25 11.88
C VAL A 193 2.03 -12.17 11.62
N LYS A 194 2.27 -12.58 10.37
CA LYS A 194 3.48 -13.34 10.00
C LYS A 194 4.74 -12.49 10.22
N HIS A 195 4.73 -11.21 9.79
CA HIS A 195 5.84 -10.27 10.00
C HIS A 195 6.10 -10.00 11.48
N LEU A 196 5.04 -9.82 12.28
CA LEU A 196 5.15 -9.70 13.73
C LEU A 196 5.88 -10.90 14.37
N LYS A 197 5.56 -12.12 13.93
CA LYS A 197 6.19 -13.35 14.43
C LYS A 197 7.66 -13.49 14.03
N LYS A 198 8.06 -12.84 12.94
CA LYS A 198 9.44 -12.78 12.44
C LYS A 198 10.19 -11.52 12.89
N ALA A 199 9.58 -10.69 13.77
CA ALA A 199 10.17 -9.43 14.21
C ALA A 199 11.57 -9.61 14.78
N GLU A 200 12.52 -8.80 14.33
CA GLU A 200 13.92 -8.83 14.71
C GLU A 200 14.27 -7.73 15.72
N SER A 201 15.28 -7.97 16.53
CA SER A 201 15.77 -6.99 17.51
C SER A 201 16.46 -5.81 16.83
N LEU A 202 16.19 -4.60 17.35
CA LEU A 202 16.86 -3.36 16.98
C LEU A 202 18.33 -3.35 17.38
#